data_848ef5ad2893294d16a4b73906cabaa8
#
_entry.id   848ef5ad2893294d16a4b73906cabaa8
#
_cell.length_a   1.000
_cell.length_b   1.000
_cell.length_c   1.000
_cell.angle_alpha   90.00
_cell.angle_beta   90.00
_cell.angle_gamma   90.00
#
_symmetry.space_group_name_H-M   'P 1'
#
loop_
_entity.id
_entity.type
_entity.pdbx_description
1 polymer ?
#
loop_
_entity_poly.entity_id
_entity_poly.type
_entity_poly.pdbx_seq_one_letter_code
_entity_poly.pdbx_strand_id
1 'polypeptide(L)'
;QQVAAAAQPHPRADIVIYGCTSGGVVAAIEARRLDRAVLLVCREDYLGGMSTNGLGWSDTGNHRAIGGLSLEFYRKVKRYYDDPSVWTHAPRPARAENFVDGDAMWQFEPKVAERIFEDWAKQAGVIIVRNQPLDRSKRGVEMGGNRITAFRSKTGQRFEGKVFIDATYEGDLMAGAGISFTVGREANATYGETLNGVQLANTTNHQFTLDIDPYRVPGDPSSGLVPRISAERPARDGTADRKIQAYTYRMCLTDVPANRVPFPKPAGYDASQYILLQRYMDAGYRDYFRKFDRIPNGKTDTNNFGAFSFDNIGMNYGYPEGS
;
A
#
# COMPACT_ATOMS: atom_id res chain seq x y z
N GLN A 1 -1.89 -50.26 -5.35
CA GLN A 1 -2.45 -49.40 -6.41
C GLN A 1 -2.66 -48.01 -5.83
N GLN A 2 -1.76 -47.09 -6.15
CA GLN A 2 -1.96 -45.67 -5.89
C GLN A 2 -3.05 -45.17 -6.85
N VAL A 3 -4.19 -44.78 -6.29
CA VAL A 3 -5.23 -44.06 -7.04
C VAL A 3 -4.63 -42.70 -7.35
N ALA A 4 -4.35 -42.44 -8.63
CA ALA A 4 -3.95 -41.12 -9.10
C ALA A 4 -5.04 -40.12 -8.71
N ALA A 5 -4.72 -39.13 -7.88
CA ALA A 5 -5.62 -38.05 -7.56
C ALA A 5 -6.03 -37.38 -8.88
N ALA A 6 -7.33 -37.36 -9.16
CA ALA A 6 -7.87 -36.68 -10.34
C ALA A 6 -7.39 -35.21 -10.30
N ALA A 7 -6.70 -34.79 -11.35
CA ALA A 7 -6.24 -33.41 -11.48
C ALA A 7 -7.44 -32.47 -11.32
N GLN A 8 -7.43 -31.64 -10.30
CA GLN A 8 -8.45 -30.61 -10.11
C GLN A 8 -8.47 -29.75 -11.40
N PRO A 9 -9.66 -29.47 -11.98
CA PRO A 9 -9.73 -28.66 -13.18
C PRO A 9 -9.10 -27.29 -12.89
N HIS A 10 -8.14 -26.90 -13.75
CA HIS A 10 -7.48 -25.60 -13.58
C HIS A 10 -8.50 -24.48 -13.82
N PRO A 11 -8.60 -23.48 -12.93
CA PRO A 11 -9.48 -22.35 -13.13
C PRO A 11 -9.16 -21.62 -14.44
N ARG A 12 -10.18 -21.42 -15.27
CA ARG A 12 -10.07 -20.76 -16.56
C ARG A 12 -11.10 -19.65 -16.69
N ALA A 13 -10.70 -18.50 -17.25
CA ALA A 13 -11.59 -17.38 -17.50
C ALA A 13 -11.22 -16.67 -18.82
N ASP A 14 -12.08 -15.76 -19.28
CA ASP A 14 -11.72 -14.85 -20.37
C ASP A 14 -10.63 -13.89 -19.91
N ILE A 15 -10.78 -13.35 -18.69
CA ILE A 15 -9.86 -12.42 -18.08
C ILE A 15 -9.41 -12.97 -16.72
N VAL A 16 -8.11 -13.08 -16.53
CA VAL A 16 -7.49 -13.42 -15.25
C VAL A 16 -6.76 -12.18 -14.73
N ILE A 17 -7.17 -11.70 -13.57
CA ILE A 17 -6.57 -10.55 -12.90
C ILE A 17 -5.75 -11.05 -11.72
N TYR A 18 -4.47 -10.74 -11.69
CA TYR A 18 -3.57 -11.05 -10.60
C TYR A 18 -3.31 -9.80 -9.77
N GLY A 19 -3.62 -9.87 -8.47
CA GLY A 19 -3.54 -8.74 -7.52
C GLY A 19 -4.92 -8.21 -7.13
N CYS A 20 -5.23 -8.34 -5.85
CA CYS A 20 -6.52 -7.92 -5.28
C CYS A 20 -6.46 -6.52 -4.68
N THR A 21 -5.69 -5.63 -5.28
CA THR A 21 -5.69 -4.20 -4.99
C THR A 21 -7.06 -3.59 -5.32
N SER A 22 -7.31 -2.38 -4.89
CA SER A 22 -8.53 -1.64 -5.30
C SER A 22 -8.68 -1.59 -6.82
N GLY A 23 -7.57 -1.41 -7.56
CA GLY A 23 -7.54 -1.46 -9.02
C GLY A 23 -7.95 -2.81 -9.58
N GLY A 24 -7.42 -3.91 -9.03
CA GLY A 24 -7.76 -5.27 -9.44
C GLY A 24 -9.23 -5.62 -9.19
N VAL A 25 -9.77 -5.22 -8.04
CA VAL A 25 -11.20 -5.45 -7.70
C VAL A 25 -12.12 -4.70 -8.67
N VAL A 26 -11.87 -3.40 -8.92
CA VAL A 26 -12.74 -2.64 -9.83
C VAL A 26 -12.59 -3.07 -11.29
N ALA A 27 -11.40 -3.51 -11.71
CA ALA A 27 -11.20 -4.11 -13.04
C ALA A 27 -12.01 -5.39 -13.20
N ALA A 28 -12.05 -6.24 -12.15
CA ALA A 28 -12.85 -7.45 -12.16
C ALA A 28 -14.36 -7.16 -12.24
N ILE A 29 -14.82 -6.19 -11.47
CA ILE A 29 -16.23 -5.75 -11.46
C ILE A 29 -16.63 -5.22 -12.83
N GLU A 30 -15.81 -4.36 -13.44
CA GLU A 30 -16.13 -3.79 -14.74
C GLU A 30 -16.13 -4.85 -15.84
N ALA A 31 -15.16 -5.78 -15.82
CA ALA A 31 -15.13 -6.89 -16.75
C ALA A 31 -16.39 -7.77 -16.63
N ARG A 32 -16.90 -7.98 -15.42
CA ARG A 32 -18.18 -8.68 -15.20
C ARG A 32 -19.38 -7.88 -15.72
N ARG A 33 -19.39 -6.56 -15.61
CA ARG A 33 -20.43 -5.69 -16.22
C ARG A 33 -20.46 -5.79 -17.73
N LEU A 34 -19.33 -6.14 -18.34
CA LEU A 34 -19.16 -6.38 -19.77
C LEU A 34 -19.36 -7.86 -20.14
N ASP A 35 -20.02 -8.65 -19.29
CA ASP A 35 -20.37 -10.07 -19.50
C ASP A 35 -19.14 -10.97 -19.76
N ARG A 36 -17.96 -10.63 -19.22
CA ARG A 36 -16.77 -11.47 -19.33
C ARG A 36 -16.69 -12.46 -18.18
N ALA A 37 -16.24 -13.66 -18.44
CA ALA A 37 -15.83 -14.59 -17.40
C ALA A 37 -14.54 -14.09 -16.77
N VAL A 38 -14.56 -13.81 -15.45
CA VAL A 38 -13.45 -13.17 -14.73
C VAL A 38 -13.01 -14.01 -13.55
N LEU A 39 -11.71 -14.15 -13.40
CA LEU A 39 -11.06 -14.72 -12.25
C LEU A 39 -10.16 -13.66 -11.61
N LEU A 40 -10.42 -13.32 -10.36
CA LEU A 40 -9.59 -12.43 -9.56
C LEU A 40 -8.74 -13.27 -8.60
N VAL A 41 -7.42 -13.25 -8.79
CA VAL A 41 -6.47 -14.08 -8.05
C VAL A 41 -5.68 -13.21 -7.09
N CYS A 42 -5.88 -13.44 -5.80
CA CYS A 42 -5.26 -12.69 -4.71
C CYS A 42 -4.03 -13.40 -4.19
N ARG A 43 -2.98 -12.65 -3.97
CA ARG A 43 -1.81 -13.08 -3.22
C ARG A 43 -2.14 -13.28 -1.73
N GLU A 44 -2.93 -12.36 -1.19
CA GLU A 44 -3.40 -12.29 0.19
C GLU A 44 -4.82 -12.89 0.33
N ASP A 45 -5.38 -12.83 1.55
CA ASP A 45 -6.73 -13.30 1.88
C ASP A 45 -7.79 -12.17 1.88
N TYR A 46 -7.39 -10.91 1.67
CA TYR A 46 -8.26 -9.73 1.69
C TYR A 46 -8.30 -9.02 0.32
N LEU A 47 -9.33 -8.18 0.12
CA LEU A 47 -9.51 -7.35 -1.08
C LEU A 47 -9.22 -5.88 -0.78
N GLY A 48 -8.82 -5.12 -1.82
CA GLY A 48 -8.72 -3.68 -1.78
C GLY A 48 -7.32 -3.12 -1.52
N GLY A 49 -6.35 -3.99 -1.19
CA GLY A 49 -4.95 -3.59 -1.01
C GLY A 49 -4.78 -2.50 0.03
N MET A 50 -4.11 -1.40 -0.32
CA MET A 50 -3.85 -0.29 0.62
C MET A 50 -5.14 0.35 1.16
N SER A 51 -6.22 0.41 0.38
CA SER A 51 -7.49 1.02 0.81
C SER A 51 -8.15 0.27 1.96
N THR A 52 -7.79 -0.99 2.18
CA THR A 52 -8.37 -1.85 3.22
C THR A 52 -7.37 -2.23 4.31
N ASN A 53 -6.10 -1.91 4.10
CA ASN A 53 -5.00 -2.31 4.98
C ASN A 53 -4.34 -1.09 5.66
N GLY A 54 -5.14 -0.34 6.42
CA GLY A 54 -4.68 0.73 7.31
C GLY A 54 -4.88 2.15 6.80
N LEU A 55 -5.10 2.37 5.52
CA LEU A 55 -5.36 3.70 4.95
C LEU A 55 -6.86 4.00 4.96
N GLY A 56 -7.28 4.92 5.81
CA GLY A 56 -8.68 5.36 5.93
C GLY A 56 -8.91 6.80 5.48
N TRP A 57 -7.85 7.54 5.22
CA TRP A 57 -7.90 8.91 4.73
C TRP A 57 -7.46 8.97 3.26
N SER A 58 -8.37 9.40 2.38
CA SER A 58 -8.07 9.52 0.95
C SER A 58 -7.45 10.87 0.62
N ASP A 59 -6.29 10.85 -0.04
CA ASP A 59 -5.64 12.04 -0.58
C ASP A 59 -6.34 12.45 -1.88
N THR A 60 -7.49 13.10 -1.77
CA THR A 60 -8.37 13.35 -2.90
C THR A 60 -7.87 14.45 -3.83
N GLY A 61 -7.06 15.38 -3.33
CA GLY A 61 -6.69 16.57 -4.09
C GLY A 61 -7.93 17.29 -4.64
N ASN A 62 -8.04 17.40 -5.95
CA ASN A 62 -9.27 17.87 -6.58
C ASN A 62 -10.28 16.71 -6.71
N HIS A 63 -11.09 16.47 -5.69
CA HIS A 63 -12.07 15.38 -5.66
C HIS A 63 -13.08 15.43 -6.81
N ARG A 64 -13.32 16.60 -7.42
CA ARG A 64 -14.21 16.73 -8.59
C ARG A 64 -13.66 16.06 -9.85
N ALA A 65 -12.37 15.74 -9.87
CA ALA A 65 -11.75 14.96 -10.94
C ALA A 65 -11.96 13.44 -10.78
N ILE A 66 -12.41 12.99 -9.61
CA ILE A 66 -12.65 11.58 -9.33
C ILE A 66 -13.99 11.17 -9.94
N GLY A 67 -13.97 10.17 -10.82
CA GLY A 67 -15.15 9.68 -11.54
C GLY A 67 -15.22 8.16 -11.63
N GLY A 68 -16.18 7.66 -12.44
CA GLY A 68 -16.32 6.24 -12.75
C GLY A 68 -16.48 5.36 -11.50
N LEU A 69 -15.85 4.19 -11.52
CA LEU A 69 -15.90 3.22 -10.43
C LEU A 69 -15.27 3.74 -9.12
N SER A 70 -14.26 4.60 -9.20
CA SER A 70 -13.69 5.23 -8.00
C SER A 70 -14.73 6.07 -7.27
N LEU A 71 -15.47 6.92 -7.97
CA LEU A 71 -16.55 7.69 -7.37
C LEU A 71 -17.68 6.79 -6.86
N GLU A 72 -18.00 5.71 -7.58
CA GLU A 72 -19.01 4.74 -7.12
C GLU A 72 -18.60 4.09 -5.80
N PHE A 73 -17.32 3.78 -5.61
CA PHE A 73 -16.80 3.29 -4.34
C PHE A 73 -17.05 4.29 -3.21
N TYR A 74 -16.67 5.55 -3.36
CA TYR A 74 -16.86 6.58 -2.33
C TYR A 74 -18.34 6.88 -2.06
N ARG A 75 -19.21 6.72 -3.04
CA ARG A 75 -20.67 6.76 -2.86
C ARG A 75 -21.18 5.57 -2.05
N LYS A 76 -20.60 4.38 -2.23
CA LYS A 76 -20.92 3.19 -1.40
C LYS A 76 -20.44 3.40 0.05
N VAL A 77 -19.28 4.00 0.25
CA VAL A 77 -18.79 4.40 1.57
C VAL A 77 -19.79 5.34 2.24
N LYS A 78 -20.21 6.39 1.55
CA LYS A 78 -21.21 7.31 2.09
C LYS A 78 -22.51 6.61 2.48
N ARG A 79 -23.08 5.78 1.60
CA ARG A 79 -24.30 5.03 1.90
C ARG A 79 -24.15 4.14 3.15
N TYR A 80 -23.01 3.54 3.37
CA TYR A 80 -22.76 2.77 4.59
C TYR A 80 -22.84 3.67 5.84
N TYR A 81 -22.21 4.83 5.82
CA TYR A 81 -22.17 5.76 6.96
C TYR A 81 -23.41 6.66 7.07
N ASP A 82 -24.32 6.63 6.12
CA ASP A 82 -25.64 7.28 6.25
C ASP A 82 -26.55 6.52 7.23
N ASP A 83 -26.30 5.24 7.49
CA ASP A 83 -26.97 4.47 8.54
C ASP A 83 -26.44 4.89 9.93
N PRO A 84 -27.30 5.47 10.80
CA PRO A 84 -26.86 5.86 12.14
C PRO A 84 -26.36 4.70 13.02
N SER A 85 -26.80 3.49 12.76
CA SER A 85 -26.45 2.30 13.56
C SER A 85 -24.99 1.87 13.43
N VAL A 86 -24.29 2.29 12.37
CA VAL A 86 -22.87 1.94 12.16
C VAL A 86 -21.90 2.82 12.96
N TRP A 87 -22.39 3.89 13.58
CA TRP A 87 -21.61 4.79 14.44
C TRP A 87 -21.61 4.28 15.89
N THR A 88 -20.90 3.17 16.11
CA THR A 88 -20.96 2.41 17.36
C THR A 88 -20.00 2.91 18.45
N HIS A 89 -18.95 3.63 18.06
CA HIS A 89 -17.86 4.04 18.98
C HIS A 89 -17.65 5.55 19.05
N ALA A 90 -18.24 6.30 18.17
CA ALA A 90 -18.30 7.76 18.21
C ALA A 90 -19.56 8.25 17.52
N PRO A 91 -20.15 9.37 17.95
CA PRO A 91 -21.30 9.93 17.27
C PRO A 91 -20.92 10.36 15.85
N ARG A 92 -21.91 10.28 14.94
CA ARG A 92 -21.76 10.89 13.62
C ARG A 92 -21.47 12.38 13.80
N PRO A 93 -20.42 12.93 13.18
CA PRO A 93 -20.11 14.35 13.27
C PRO A 93 -21.30 15.20 12.79
N ALA A 94 -21.67 16.23 13.55
CA ALA A 94 -22.77 17.12 13.20
C ALA A 94 -22.52 17.89 11.87
N ARG A 95 -21.23 18.13 11.56
CA ARG A 95 -20.77 18.63 10.27
C ARG A 95 -19.83 17.61 9.67
N ALA A 96 -20.28 17.02 8.59
CA ALA A 96 -19.48 16.05 7.83
C ALA A 96 -18.49 16.76 6.85
N GLU A 97 -18.25 18.05 7.03
CA GLU A 97 -17.48 18.89 6.10
C GLU A 97 -16.09 18.34 5.78
N ASN A 98 -15.49 17.57 6.70
CA ASN A 98 -14.18 16.94 6.49
C ASN A 98 -14.29 15.53 5.90
N PHE A 99 -15.46 14.88 5.88
CA PHE A 99 -15.64 13.50 5.46
C PHE A 99 -16.46 13.36 4.19
N VAL A 100 -17.41 14.27 3.96
CA VAL A 100 -18.43 14.17 2.90
C VAL A 100 -18.36 15.38 1.99
N ASP A 101 -18.41 15.13 0.69
CA ASP A 101 -18.70 16.14 -0.30
C ASP A 101 -19.76 15.59 -1.27
N GLY A 102 -20.89 16.30 -1.33
CA GLY A 102 -22.04 15.87 -2.12
C GLY A 102 -22.55 14.48 -1.70
N ASP A 103 -22.48 13.51 -2.60
CA ASP A 103 -22.94 12.14 -2.43
C ASP A 103 -21.81 11.12 -2.20
N ALA A 104 -20.59 11.58 -1.94
CA ALA A 104 -19.41 10.77 -1.68
C ALA A 104 -18.83 11.04 -0.29
N MET A 105 -18.11 10.06 0.28
CA MET A 105 -17.41 10.16 1.55
C MET A 105 -15.98 9.65 1.39
N TRP A 106 -15.00 10.47 1.77
CA TRP A 106 -13.59 10.30 1.45
C TRP A 106 -12.76 9.69 2.58
N GLN A 107 -13.29 9.67 3.80
CA GLN A 107 -12.68 9.05 4.96
C GLN A 107 -13.55 7.88 5.42
N PHE A 108 -12.89 6.77 5.80
CA PHE A 108 -13.58 5.54 6.18
C PHE A 108 -12.71 4.66 7.05
N GLU A 109 -13.34 3.74 7.74
CA GLU A 109 -12.61 2.67 8.41
C GLU A 109 -12.13 1.64 7.38
N PRO A 110 -10.87 1.16 7.42
CA PRO A 110 -10.36 0.18 6.46
C PRO A 110 -11.22 -1.09 6.34
N LYS A 111 -11.75 -1.61 7.44
CA LYS A 111 -12.69 -2.76 7.46
C LYS A 111 -13.98 -2.50 6.67
N VAL A 112 -14.43 -1.23 6.61
CA VAL A 112 -15.64 -0.87 5.86
C VAL A 112 -15.34 -0.86 4.37
N ALA A 113 -14.18 -0.37 3.97
CA ALA A 113 -13.71 -0.45 2.58
C ALA A 113 -13.63 -1.92 2.11
N GLU A 114 -13.04 -2.80 2.92
CA GLU A 114 -12.96 -4.22 2.62
C GLU A 114 -14.35 -4.84 2.43
N ARG A 115 -15.27 -4.61 3.37
CA ARG A 115 -16.65 -5.09 3.26
C ARG A 115 -17.33 -4.59 1.98
N ILE A 116 -17.12 -3.33 1.61
CA ILE A 116 -17.70 -2.77 0.39
C ILE A 116 -17.13 -3.47 -0.86
N PHE A 117 -15.83 -3.71 -0.93
CA PHE A 117 -15.22 -4.43 -2.05
C PHE A 117 -15.70 -5.87 -2.13
N GLU A 118 -15.80 -6.57 -0.99
CA GLU A 118 -16.32 -7.94 -0.93
C GLU A 118 -17.76 -8.02 -1.44
N ASP A 119 -18.65 -7.19 -0.90
CA ASP A 119 -20.05 -7.16 -1.28
C ASP A 119 -20.21 -6.79 -2.75
N TRP A 120 -19.43 -5.85 -3.25
CA TRP A 120 -19.50 -5.37 -4.62
C TRP A 120 -19.00 -6.42 -5.62
N ALA A 121 -17.86 -7.04 -5.34
CA ALA A 121 -17.33 -8.12 -6.18
C ALA A 121 -18.28 -9.33 -6.20
N LYS A 122 -18.86 -9.69 -5.05
CA LYS A 122 -19.87 -10.75 -4.94
C LYS A 122 -21.13 -10.43 -5.76
N GLN A 123 -21.66 -9.22 -5.64
CA GLN A 123 -22.83 -8.77 -6.42
C GLN A 123 -22.57 -8.80 -7.94
N ALA A 124 -21.36 -8.48 -8.36
CA ALA A 124 -20.95 -8.56 -9.76
C ALA A 124 -20.70 -10.00 -10.25
N GLY A 125 -20.68 -10.98 -9.35
CA GLY A 125 -20.40 -12.38 -9.70
C GLY A 125 -18.93 -12.63 -10.06
N VAL A 126 -18.00 -11.90 -9.44
CA VAL A 126 -16.55 -12.13 -9.58
C VAL A 126 -16.16 -13.41 -8.86
N ILE A 127 -15.44 -14.30 -9.53
CA ILE A 127 -14.81 -15.46 -8.88
C ILE A 127 -13.48 -15.03 -8.30
N ILE A 128 -13.33 -15.17 -6.97
CA ILE A 128 -12.14 -14.76 -6.23
C ILE A 128 -11.39 -15.99 -5.73
N VAL A 129 -10.09 -16.05 -5.98
CA VAL A 129 -9.21 -17.12 -5.47
C VAL A 129 -8.11 -16.48 -4.64
N ARG A 130 -8.07 -16.77 -3.34
CA ARG A 130 -7.21 -16.13 -2.35
C ARG A 130 -5.97 -16.96 -2.04
N ASN A 131 -4.99 -16.31 -1.40
CA ASN A 131 -3.75 -16.95 -0.91
C ASN A 131 -2.98 -17.66 -2.03
N GLN A 132 -2.87 -17.01 -3.19
CA GLN A 132 -2.21 -17.53 -4.40
C GLN A 132 -1.01 -16.65 -4.80
N PRO A 133 0.04 -16.55 -3.98
CA PRO A 133 1.23 -15.79 -4.38
C PRO A 133 1.85 -16.42 -5.62
N LEU A 134 2.23 -15.58 -6.58
CA LEU A 134 2.84 -16.01 -7.84
C LEU A 134 4.14 -16.81 -7.59
N ASP A 135 4.32 -17.89 -8.32
CA ASP A 135 5.62 -18.54 -8.43
C ASP A 135 6.53 -17.64 -9.30
N ARG A 136 7.51 -16.98 -8.67
CA ARG A 136 8.45 -16.08 -9.35
C ARG A 136 9.60 -16.82 -10.05
N SER A 137 9.60 -18.15 -10.06
CA SER A 137 10.55 -18.93 -10.84
C SER A 137 10.28 -18.82 -12.34
N LYS A 138 11.23 -19.25 -13.16
CA LYS A 138 11.07 -19.30 -14.64
C LYS A 138 9.85 -20.11 -15.12
N ARG A 139 9.23 -20.91 -14.24
CA ARG A 139 8.06 -21.73 -14.54
C ARG A 139 6.74 -21.06 -14.13
N GLY A 140 6.79 -19.92 -13.46
CA GLY A 140 5.64 -19.26 -12.88
C GLY A 140 4.72 -18.63 -13.92
N VAL A 141 5.26 -18.12 -15.01
CA VAL A 141 4.48 -17.53 -16.11
C VAL A 141 4.70 -18.33 -17.39
N GLU A 142 3.59 -18.78 -18.00
CA GLU A 142 3.60 -19.58 -19.21
C GLU A 142 3.29 -18.69 -20.41
N MET A 143 4.21 -18.65 -21.37
CA MET A 143 4.09 -17.85 -22.59
C MET A 143 3.80 -18.72 -23.81
N GLY A 144 2.87 -18.27 -24.65
CA GLY A 144 2.64 -18.78 -26.00
C GLY A 144 3.02 -17.71 -27.02
N GLY A 145 4.27 -17.72 -27.48
CA GLY A 145 4.81 -16.60 -28.23
C GLY A 145 4.88 -15.35 -27.36
N ASN A 146 4.28 -14.23 -27.80
CA ASN A 146 4.25 -12.96 -27.08
C ASN A 146 3.01 -12.80 -26.17
N ARG A 147 2.34 -13.90 -25.80
CA ARG A 147 1.12 -13.85 -24.98
C ARG A 147 1.29 -14.72 -23.74
N ILE A 148 0.83 -14.22 -22.60
CA ILE A 148 0.64 -15.05 -21.41
C ILE A 148 -0.53 -16.02 -21.71
N THR A 149 -0.33 -17.31 -21.46
CA THR A 149 -1.37 -18.35 -21.57
C THR A 149 -1.84 -18.83 -20.21
N ALA A 150 -0.96 -18.82 -19.22
CA ALA A 150 -1.26 -19.15 -17.84
C ALA A 150 -0.20 -18.59 -16.89
N PHE A 151 -0.50 -18.60 -15.60
CA PHE A 151 0.51 -18.49 -14.54
C PHE A 151 0.26 -19.52 -13.43
N ARG A 152 1.28 -19.76 -12.62
CA ARG A 152 1.24 -20.66 -11.46
C ARG A 152 1.48 -19.91 -10.17
N SER A 153 0.77 -20.29 -9.13
CA SER A 153 1.07 -19.85 -7.77
C SER A 153 2.09 -20.76 -7.09
N LYS A 154 2.67 -20.27 -6.00
CA LYS A 154 3.54 -21.08 -5.12
C LYS A 154 2.81 -22.28 -4.50
N THR A 155 1.48 -22.27 -4.46
CA THR A 155 0.66 -23.41 -4.00
C THR A 155 0.55 -24.51 -5.07
N GLY A 156 1.09 -24.27 -6.29
CA GLY A 156 1.04 -25.20 -7.42
C GLY A 156 -0.23 -25.03 -8.29
N GLN A 157 -1.15 -24.15 -7.92
CA GLN A 157 -2.36 -23.92 -8.71
C GLN A 157 -2.01 -23.15 -10.00
N ARG A 158 -2.61 -23.57 -11.11
CA ARG A 158 -2.43 -22.98 -12.44
C ARG A 158 -3.70 -22.24 -12.85
N PHE A 159 -3.54 -21.02 -13.40
CA PHE A 159 -4.62 -20.14 -13.82
C PHE A 159 -4.49 -19.84 -15.32
N GLU A 160 -5.53 -20.18 -16.09
CA GLU A 160 -5.57 -20.00 -17.54
C GLU A 160 -6.49 -18.86 -17.94
N GLY A 161 -6.11 -18.10 -18.97
CA GLY A 161 -6.92 -17.01 -19.49
C GLY A 161 -6.60 -16.62 -20.92
N LYS A 162 -7.51 -15.84 -21.51
CA LYS A 162 -7.28 -15.20 -22.82
C LYS A 162 -6.56 -13.86 -22.67
N VAL A 163 -6.88 -13.13 -21.58
CA VAL A 163 -6.29 -11.83 -21.22
C VAL A 163 -5.84 -11.90 -19.77
N PHE A 164 -4.69 -11.30 -19.47
CA PHE A 164 -4.15 -11.18 -18.13
C PHE A 164 -3.97 -9.72 -17.78
N ILE A 165 -4.33 -9.37 -16.55
CA ILE A 165 -4.11 -8.04 -15.98
C ILE A 165 -3.25 -8.23 -14.73
N ASP A 166 -2.08 -7.60 -14.70
CA ASP A 166 -1.30 -7.45 -13.47
C ASP A 166 -1.80 -6.20 -12.73
N ALA A 167 -2.46 -6.41 -11.61
CA ALA A 167 -2.98 -5.37 -10.73
C ALA A 167 -2.25 -5.35 -9.38
N THR A 168 -1.06 -5.92 -9.33
CA THR A 168 -0.21 -5.86 -8.13
C THR A 168 0.50 -4.51 -8.02
N TYR A 169 1.08 -4.23 -6.86
CA TYR A 169 1.94 -3.05 -6.69
C TYR A 169 3.35 -3.31 -7.24
N GLU A 170 3.78 -4.57 -7.28
CA GLU A 170 5.13 -4.99 -7.64
C GLU A 170 5.31 -5.28 -9.13
N GLY A 171 4.24 -5.64 -9.85
CA GLY A 171 4.32 -6.02 -11.27
C GLY A 171 4.96 -7.39 -11.52
N ASP A 172 4.86 -8.31 -10.58
CA ASP A 172 5.50 -9.63 -10.64
C ASP A 172 5.06 -10.46 -11.86
N LEU A 173 3.78 -10.40 -12.23
CA LEU A 173 3.28 -11.12 -13.40
C LEU A 173 3.83 -10.53 -14.70
N MET A 174 3.90 -9.20 -14.78
CA MET A 174 4.49 -8.47 -15.90
C MET A 174 5.98 -8.82 -16.06
N ALA A 175 6.74 -8.79 -14.96
CA ALA A 175 8.15 -9.15 -14.96
C ALA A 175 8.37 -10.61 -15.35
N GLY A 176 7.54 -11.53 -14.83
CA GLY A 176 7.56 -12.95 -15.17
C GLY A 176 7.25 -13.24 -16.64
N ALA A 177 6.49 -12.37 -17.29
CA ALA A 177 6.20 -12.44 -18.73
C ALA A 177 7.34 -11.90 -19.62
N GLY A 178 8.43 -11.38 -19.02
CA GLY A 178 9.55 -10.81 -19.76
C GLY A 178 9.31 -9.41 -20.33
N ILE A 179 8.31 -8.70 -19.83
CA ILE A 179 8.07 -7.29 -20.18
C ILE A 179 9.20 -6.46 -19.56
N SER A 180 9.78 -5.54 -20.32
CA SER A 180 10.82 -4.64 -19.83
C SER A 180 10.26 -3.66 -18.80
N PHE A 181 11.02 -3.43 -17.73
CA PHE A 181 10.68 -2.48 -16.69
C PHE A 181 11.95 -1.85 -16.12
N THR A 182 11.78 -0.76 -15.38
CA THR A 182 12.83 -0.08 -14.65
C THR A 182 12.52 -0.09 -13.16
N VAL A 183 13.57 -0.02 -12.33
CA VAL A 183 13.45 0.06 -10.87
C VAL A 183 14.27 1.26 -10.39
N GLY A 184 13.71 2.01 -9.44
CA GLY A 184 14.35 3.19 -8.86
C GLY A 184 13.91 4.48 -9.54
N ARG A 185 14.75 5.51 -9.39
CA ARG A 185 14.47 6.84 -9.91
C ARG A 185 15.25 7.08 -11.21
N GLU A 186 14.59 7.55 -12.24
CA GLU A 186 15.22 7.96 -13.50
C GLU A 186 15.82 9.36 -13.41
N ALA A 187 16.81 9.67 -14.26
CA ALA A 187 17.41 10.99 -14.28
C ALA A 187 16.49 12.02 -14.98
N ASN A 188 16.60 13.28 -14.58
CA ASN A 188 15.95 14.39 -15.28
C ASN A 188 16.22 14.38 -16.79
N ALA A 189 17.46 14.04 -17.18
CA ALA A 189 17.87 14.03 -18.58
C ALA A 189 17.22 12.92 -19.42
N THR A 190 16.65 11.87 -18.80
CA THR A 190 16.07 10.72 -19.53
C THR A 190 14.91 11.15 -20.41
N TYR A 191 14.04 12.04 -19.92
CA TYR A 191 12.88 12.55 -20.65
C TYR A 191 12.80 14.08 -20.68
N GLY A 192 13.88 14.79 -20.31
CA GLY A 192 13.91 16.26 -20.24
C GLY A 192 13.04 16.84 -19.13
N GLU A 193 12.85 16.11 -18.05
CA GLU A 193 12.07 16.53 -16.89
C GLU A 193 12.94 17.21 -15.83
N THR A 194 12.33 17.78 -14.78
CA THR A 194 13.06 18.59 -13.78
C THR A 194 12.90 18.08 -12.35
N LEU A 195 12.00 17.13 -12.09
CA LEU A 195 11.66 16.64 -10.75
C LEU A 195 11.91 15.14 -10.57
N ASN A 196 12.71 14.52 -11.44
CA ASN A 196 13.10 13.12 -11.33
C ASN A 196 14.43 12.95 -10.58
N GLY A 197 14.73 11.70 -10.25
CA GLY A 197 15.97 11.33 -9.60
C GLY A 197 16.10 11.87 -8.18
N VAL A 198 17.33 12.16 -7.78
CA VAL A 198 17.62 12.81 -6.50
C VAL A 198 17.07 14.24 -6.51
N GLN A 199 16.42 14.68 -5.43
CA GLN A 199 15.76 15.99 -5.34
C GLN A 199 15.97 16.61 -3.95
N LEU A 200 17.20 16.84 -3.53
CA LEU A 200 17.52 17.39 -2.22
C LEU A 200 17.09 18.85 -2.07
N ALA A 201 17.32 19.67 -3.10
CA ALA A 201 16.96 21.08 -3.06
C ALA A 201 15.43 21.31 -2.94
N ASN A 202 14.63 20.34 -3.33
CA ASN A 202 13.17 20.39 -3.26
C ASN A 202 12.58 19.76 -1.99
N THR A 203 13.41 19.25 -1.08
CA THR A 203 12.95 18.63 0.17
C THR A 203 12.58 19.70 1.19
N THR A 204 11.29 19.84 1.48
CA THR A 204 10.76 20.81 2.44
C THR A 204 10.11 20.16 3.65
N ASN A 205 9.72 18.87 3.53
CA ASN A 205 9.08 18.11 4.59
C ASN A 205 10.05 17.11 5.21
N HIS A 206 9.71 16.59 6.39
CA HIS A 206 10.43 15.53 7.10
C HIS A 206 11.89 15.85 7.43
N GLN A 207 12.23 17.15 7.53
CA GLN A 207 13.56 17.60 7.88
C GLN A 207 13.70 17.74 9.41
N PHE A 208 14.93 17.56 9.93
CA PHE A 208 15.25 17.97 11.29
C PHE A 208 15.16 19.49 11.39
N THR A 209 14.50 19.97 12.45
CA THR A 209 14.34 21.41 12.76
C THR A 209 15.30 21.88 13.84
N LEU A 210 16.04 20.95 14.44
CA LEU A 210 17.06 21.19 15.46
C LEU A 210 18.33 20.42 15.05
N ASP A 211 19.49 20.96 15.42
CA ASP A 211 20.77 20.30 15.21
C ASP A 211 20.94 19.12 16.16
N ILE A 212 21.17 17.95 15.61
CA ILE A 212 21.29 16.70 16.34
C ILE A 212 22.59 16.02 15.95
N ASP A 213 23.41 15.71 16.94
CA ASP A 213 24.67 15.00 16.74
C ASP A 213 24.42 13.57 16.24
N PRO A 214 24.97 13.18 15.09
CA PRO A 214 24.74 11.88 14.48
C PRO A 214 25.70 10.78 14.95
N TYR A 215 26.73 11.10 15.73
CA TYR A 215 27.79 10.15 16.09
C TYR A 215 27.47 9.36 17.35
N ARG A 216 28.05 8.18 17.49
CA ARG A 216 27.85 7.31 18.68
C ARG A 216 28.30 8.04 19.96
N VAL A 217 29.48 8.63 19.92
CA VAL A 217 29.98 9.57 20.94
C VAL A 217 29.76 10.98 20.42
N PRO A 218 28.93 11.80 21.08
CA PRO A 218 28.65 13.15 20.63
C PRO A 218 29.94 13.97 20.41
N GLY A 219 30.03 14.63 19.24
CA GLY A 219 31.18 15.43 18.84
C GLY A 219 32.37 14.62 18.30
N ASP A 220 32.32 13.29 18.27
CA ASP A 220 33.42 12.45 17.79
C ASP A 220 33.03 11.69 16.50
N PRO A 221 33.38 12.20 15.31
CA PRO A 221 33.14 11.51 14.04
C PRO A 221 33.79 10.12 13.93
N SER A 222 34.89 9.90 14.65
CA SER A 222 35.62 8.62 14.62
C SER A 222 34.85 7.49 15.32
N SER A 223 33.91 7.82 16.19
CA SER A 223 33.06 6.85 16.89
C SER A 223 32.01 6.17 15.98
N GLY A 224 31.83 6.68 14.75
CA GLY A 224 30.85 6.18 13.81
C GLY A 224 29.44 6.71 14.06
N LEU A 225 28.52 6.42 13.15
CA LEU A 225 27.13 6.92 13.21
C LEU A 225 26.26 6.08 14.14
N VAL A 226 25.27 6.72 14.76
CA VAL A 226 24.22 6.00 15.49
C VAL A 226 23.34 5.21 14.50
N PRO A 227 22.59 4.18 14.95
CA PRO A 227 21.74 3.36 14.09
C PRO A 227 20.76 4.24 13.28
N ARG A 228 20.45 3.76 12.06
CA ARG A 228 19.52 4.35 11.08
C ARG A 228 20.00 5.66 10.43
N ILE A 229 21.23 6.04 10.60
CA ILE A 229 21.86 7.11 9.81
C ILE A 229 22.73 6.47 8.73
N SER A 230 22.50 6.87 7.48
CA SER A 230 23.32 6.46 6.34
C SER A 230 24.60 7.31 6.27
N ALA A 231 25.74 6.64 6.06
CA ALA A 231 26.98 7.32 5.70
C ALA A 231 27.03 7.71 4.21
N GLU A 232 26.09 7.21 3.42
CA GLU A 232 26.04 7.52 1.98
C GLU A 232 25.69 8.99 1.76
N ARG A 233 26.48 9.67 0.97
CA ARG A 233 26.17 11.03 0.53
C ARG A 233 25.23 10.94 -0.67
N PRO A 234 24.11 11.69 -0.67
CA PRO A 234 23.23 11.74 -1.81
C PRO A 234 23.97 12.25 -3.06
N ALA A 235 23.59 11.74 -4.22
CA ALA A 235 24.07 12.25 -5.49
C ALA A 235 23.52 13.65 -5.79
N ARG A 236 23.97 14.28 -6.88
CA ARG A 236 23.48 15.58 -7.32
C ARG A 236 22.01 15.49 -7.73
N ASP A 237 21.28 16.58 -7.54
CA ASP A 237 19.88 16.67 -7.98
C ASP A 237 19.72 16.32 -9.45
N GLY A 238 18.64 15.63 -9.77
CA GLY A 238 18.35 15.13 -11.11
C GLY A 238 19.11 13.86 -11.53
N THR A 239 19.95 13.29 -10.64
CA THR A 239 20.69 12.05 -10.93
C THR A 239 19.81 10.82 -10.67
N ALA A 240 19.87 9.84 -11.59
CA ALA A 240 19.20 8.54 -11.41
C ALA A 240 19.85 7.71 -10.29
N ASP A 241 19.05 6.86 -9.66
CA ASP A 241 19.53 5.78 -8.80
C ASP A 241 18.53 4.60 -8.80
N ARG A 242 18.87 3.53 -8.09
CA ARG A 242 18.01 2.36 -7.95
C ARG A 242 17.16 2.36 -6.66
N LYS A 243 17.12 3.48 -5.95
CA LYS A 243 16.37 3.59 -4.70
C LYS A 243 14.89 3.75 -4.98
N ILE A 244 14.07 3.03 -4.25
CA ILE A 244 12.61 3.12 -4.33
C ILE A 244 12.07 3.98 -3.20
N GLN A 245 10.80 4.38 -3.31
CA GLN A 245 10.10 5.13 -2.29
C GLN A 245 10.08 4.35 -0.96
N ALA A 246 10.21 5.08 0.15
CA ALA A 246 10.04 4.51 1.48
C ALA A 246 8.61 3.97 1.67
N TYR A 247 8.49 2.83 2.34
CA TYR A 247 7.19 2.27 2.72
C TYR A 247 6.84 2.67 4.13
N THR A 248 5.56 3.00 4.31
CA THR A 248 4.98 3.43 5.58
C THR A 248 4.18 2.31 6.22
N TYR A 249 4.36 2.11 7.53
CA TYR A 249 3.46 1.28 8.33
C TYR A 249 2.30 2.14 8.83
N ARG A 250 1.15 2.06 8.15
CA ARG A 250 -0.06 2.76 8.57
C ARG A 250 -0.74 2.00 9.70
N MET A 251 -1.18 2.76 10.72
CA MET A 251 -1.83 2.20 11.89
C MET A 251 -3.19 2.88 12.08
N CYS A 252 -4.23 2.07 12.20
CA CYS A 252 -5.56 2.53 12.56
C CYS A 252 -5.68 2.50 14.09
N LEU A 253 -5.39 3.62 14.73
CA LEU A 253 -5.41 3.74 16.19
C LEU A 253 -6.74 4.30 16.69
N THR A 254 -7.01 4.15 18.00
CA THR A 254 -8.21 4.70 18.65
C THR A 254 -7.93 5.05 20.12
N ASP A 255 -8.53 6.13 20.58
CA ASP A 255 -8.61 6.53 21.98
C ASP A 255 -9.87 5.97 22.69
N VAL A 256 -10.77 5.31 21.95
CA VAL A 256 -11.98 4.69 22.52
C VAL A 256 -11.63 3.34 23.19
N PRO A 257 -11.71 3.21 24.54
CA PRO A 257 -11.27 1.99 25.23
C PRO A 257 -11.97 0.72 24.77
N ALA A 258 -13.29 0.79 24.47
CA ALA A 258 -14.09 -0.34 24.03
C ALA A 258 -13.73 -0.87 22.62
N ASN A 259 -12.98 -0.07 21.84
CA ASN A 259 -12.58 -0.40 20.47
C ASN A 259 -11.05 -0.58 20.32
N ARG A 260 -10.34 -0.58 21.44
CA ARG A 260 -8.87 -0.56 21.46
C ARG A 260 -8.30 -1.97 21.66
N VAL A 261 -7.40 -2.35 20.76
CA VAL A 261 -6.52 -3.51 20.95
C VAL A 261 -5.22 -3.03 21.62
N PRO A 262 -4.66 -3.77 22.59
CA PRO A 262 -3.37 -3.42 23.17
C PRO A 262 -2.27 -3.29 22.12
N PHE A 263 -1.39 -2.31 22.30
CA PHE A 263 -0.20 -2.09 21.47
C PHE A 263 1.05 -2.49 22.27
N PRO A 264 1.40 -3.79 22.32
CA PRO A 264 2.47 -4.26 23.18
C PRO A 264 3.85 -3.89 22.61
N LYS A 265 4.80 -3.72 23.51
CA LYS A 265 6.21 -3.61 23.14
C LYS A 265 6.65 -4.92 22.47
N PRO A 266 7.22 -4.89 21.25
CA PRO A 266 7.63 -6.10 20.57
C PRO A 266 8.79 -6.80 21.31
N ALA A 267 8.86 -8.14 21.20
CA ALA A 267 9.90 -8.94 21.85
C ALA A 267 11.33 -8.55 21.40
N GLY A 268 11.49 -8.13 20.14
CA GLY A 268 12.76 -7.66 19.58
C GLY A 268 13.02 -6.17 19.73
N TYR A 269 12.33 -5.48 20.65
CA TYR A 269 12.56 -4.05 20.87
C TYR A 269 13.96 -3.77 21.35
N ASP A 270 14.68 -2.93 20.61
CA ASP A 270 16.02 -2.43 20.95
C ASP A 270 16.00 -0.90 21.04
N ALA A 271 16.14 -0.37 22.24
CA ALA A 271 16.14 1.07 22.49
C ALA A 271 17.29 1.80 21.76
N SER A 272 18.41 1.11 21.49
CA SER A 272 19.55 1.71 20.78
C SER A 272 19.19 2.17 19.37
N GLN A 273 18.18 1.57 18.75
CA GLN A 273 17.69 1.98 17.45
C GLN A 273 17.02 3.37 17.43
N TYR A 274 16.71 3.91 18.61
CA TYR A 274 16.00 5.17 18.79
C TYR A 274 16.85 6.27 19.44
N ILE A 275 18.18 6.10 19.49
CA ILE A 275 19.11 7.10 20.09
C ILE A 275 18.95 8.47 19.42
N LEU A 276 18.83 8.51 18.08
CA LEU A 276 18.64 9.77 17.37
C LEU A 276 17.34 10.46 17.76
N LEU A 277 16.24 9.71 17.88
CA LEU A 277 14.96 10.23 18.38
C LEU A 277 15.10 10.76 19.81
N GLN A 278 15.75 10.03 20.69
CA GLN A 278 15.98 10.48 22.07
C GLN A 278 16.72 11.82 22.09
N ARG A 279 17.81 11.94 21.34
CA ARG A 279 18.58 13.20 21.25
C ARG A 279 17.72 14.35 20.72
N TYR A 280 16.85 14.08 19.75
CA TYR A 280 15.95 15.08 19.19
C TYR A 280 14.92 15.57 20.23
N MET A 281 14.42 14.64 21.06
CA MET A 281 13.55 14.96 22.20
C MET A 281 14.30 15.77 23.25
N ASP A 282 15.52 15.41 23.60
CA ASP A 282 16.36 16.09 24.56
C ASP A 282 16.72 17.52 24.09
N ALA A 283 16.91 17.70 22.79
CA ALA A 283 17.11 19.02 22.17
C ALA A 283 15.85 19.92 22.16
N GLY A 284 14.70 19.40 22.60
CA GLY A 284 13.49 20.20 22.79
C GLY A 284 12.39 19.97 21.76
N TYR A 285 12.54 19.06 20.81
CA TYR A 285 11.43 18.72 19.90
C TYR A 285 10.26 18.08 20.65
N ARG A 286 9.01 18.49 20.33
CA ARG A 286 7.79 18.04 21.04
C ARG A 286 6.64 17.64 20.13
N ASP A 287 6.77 17.81 18.83
CA ASP A 287 5.66 17.66 17.87
C ASP A 287 5.62 16.25 17.21
N TYR A 288 5.58 15.20 18.05
CA TYR A 288 5.71 13.81 17.58
C TYR A 288 4.42 13.20 17.01
N PHE A 289 3.26 13.60 17.57
CA PHE A 289 1.98 12.93 17.31
C PHE A 289 0.99 13.86 16.61
N ARG A 290 1.48 14.60 15.64
CA ARG A 290 0.69 15.63 14.97
C ARG A 290 -0.25 15.05 13.90
N LYS A 291 0.10 13.93 13.30
CA LYS A 291 -0.59 13.37 12.14
C LYS A 291 -1.44 12.15 12.52
N PHE A 292 -2.47 12.40 13.32
CA PHE A 292 -3.50 11.46 13.71
C PHE A 292 -4.83 11.93 13.11
N ASP A 293 -4.99 11.74 11.81
CA ASP A 293 -6.15 12.22 11.07
C ASP A 293 -7.38 11.41 11.45
N ARG A 294 -8.44 12.08 11.91
CA ARG A 294 -9.66 11.41 12.39
C ARG A 294 -10.41 10.77 11.24
N ILE A 295 -10.80 9.51 11.43
CA ILE A 295 -11.72 8.76 10.59
C ILE A 295 -12.91 8.27 11.44
N PRO A 296 -13.97 7.70 10.85
CA PRO A 296 -15.18 7.34 11.60
C PRO A 296 -14.92 6.45 12.82
N ASN A 297 -15.86 6.48 13.76
CA ASN A 297 -15.88 5.66 14.98
C ASN A 297 -14.70 5.88 15.94
N GLY A 298 -14.19 7.12 16.03
CA GLY A 298 -13.13 7.47 16.97
C GLY A 298 -11.78 6.86 16.64
N LYS A 299 -11.58 6.49 15.37
CA LYS A 299 -10.32 5.98 14.86
C LYS A 299 -9.50 7.06 14.19
N THR A 300 -8.24 6.75 13.89
CA THR A 300 -7.33 7.64 13.15
C THR A 300 -6.67 6.90 12.01
N ASP A 301 -6.43 7.59 10.92
CA ASP A 301 -5.37 7.25 9.98
C ASP A 301 -4.09 7.89 10.50
N THR A 302 -3.11 7.08 10.84
CA THR A 302 -1.84 7.54 11.39
C THR A 302 -0.84 7.68 10.26
N ASN A 303 -0.46 8.91 9.94
CA ASN A 303 0.43 9.23 8.84
C ASN A 303 1.81 9.67 9.34
N ASN A 304 2.78 9.75 8.43
CA ASN A 304 4.11 10.28 8.69
C ASN A 304 4.08 11.80 8.92
N PHE A 305 4.92 12.26 9.82
CA PHE A 305 5.14 13.69 10.06
C PHE A 305 6.49 13.95 10.71
N GLY A 306 7.20 15.00 10.23
CA GLY A 306 8.48 15.41 10.78
C GLY A 306 9.65 14.48 10.43
N ALA A 307 10.79 14.70 11.07
CA ALA A 307 12.02 13.93 10.82
C ALA A 307 11.94 12.47 11.29
N PHE A 308 11.06 12.19 12.26
CA PHE A 308 10.72 10.83 12.68
C PHE A 308 9.30 10.51 12.27
N SER A 309 9.16 9.60 11.36
CA SER A 309 7.89 9.18 10.78
C SER A 309 7.77 7.66 10.72
N PHE A 310 6.63 7.17 10.28
CA PHE A 310 6.42 5.73 10.00
C PHE A 310 7.03 5.30 8.65
N ASP A 311 7.58 6.23 7.89
CA ASP A 311 8.32 5.93 6.67
C ASP A 311 9.69 5.34 7.02
N ASN A 312 9.95 4.15 6.51
CA ASN A 312 11.20 3.45 6.76
C ASN A 312 12.21 3.76 5.64
N ILE A 313 12.63 5.02 5.55
CA ILE A 313 13.55 5.50 4.51
C ILE A 313 14.84 4.68 4.55
N GLY A 314 15.20 4.12 3.40
CA GLY A 314 16.41 3.32 3.22
C GLY A 314 16.31 1.85 3.64
N MET A 315 15.27 1.45 4.37
CA MET A 315 15.13 0.07 4.84
C MET A 315 14.54 -0.89 3.80
N ASN A 316 13.96 -0.38 2.74
CA ASN A 316 13.27 -1.15 1.70
C ASN A 316 13.85 -0.96 0.30
N TYR A 317 15.06 -0.43 0.16
CA TYR A 317 15.66 -0.17 -1.16
C TYR A 317 15.86 -1.44 -2.01
N GLY A 318 15.96 -2.60 -1.39
CA GLY A 318 16.04 -3.88 -2.09
C GLY A 318 14.69 -4.47 -2.50
N TYR A 319 13.56 -3.91 -2.08
CA TYR A 319 12.24 -4.44 -2.38
C TYR A 319 11.88 -4.21 -3.88
N PRO A 320 11.21 -5.16 -4.54
CA PRO A 320 10.74 -6.47 -4.04
C PRO A 320 11.77 -7.60 -4.18
N GLU A 321 12.95 -7.34 -4.71
CA GLU A 321 13.97 -8.34 -5.06
C GLU A 321 14.90 -8.67 -3.89
N GLY A 322 15.01 -7.79 -2.92
CA GLY A 322 15.82 -8.00 -1.73
C GLY A 322 15.26 -9.07 -0.79
N SER A 323 16.14 -9.69 -0.03
CA SER A 323 15.80 -10.67 1.02
C SER A 323 15.55 -9.98 2.37
#